data_453635e3bab1b631791beae60a9a636c
#
_entry.id   453635e3bab1b631791beae60a9a636c
#
_cell.length_a   1.000
_cell.length_b   1.000
_cell.length_c   1.000
_cell.angle_alpha   90.00
_cell.angle_beta   90.00
_cell.angle_gamma   90.00
#
_symmetry.space_group_name_H-M   'P 1'
#
loop_
_entity.id
_entity.type
_entity.pdbx_description
1 polymer ?
#
loop_
_entity_poly.entity_id
_entity_poly.type
_entity_poly.pdbx_seq_one_letter_code
_entity_poly.pdbx_strand_id
1 'polypeptide(L)'
;DLLVYATPCMVALMEGAACEAIAQCLSDSQTTVGTALNIEHISATPVGLEVHATAEVTDIEGKVITFTVTAFDETGEIGHGTHKRVIINSQKFLEKAYNKL
;
A
#
# COMPACT_ATOMS: atom_id res chain seq x y z
N ASP A 1 -13.12 5.34 19.21
CA ASP A 1 -14.42 5.59 19.73
C ASP A 1 -15.47 6.04 18.70
N LEU A 2 -15.05 6.50 17.54
CA LEU A 2 -15.98 6.75 16.44
C LEU A 2 -16.20 5.46 15.65
N LEU A 3 -17.45 5.15 15.33
CA LEU A 3 -17.81 3.93 14.57
C LEU A 3 -17.65 4.17 13.06
N VAL A 4 -16.43 4.49 12.65
CA VAL A 4 -16.08 4.72 11.25
C VAL A 4 -14.79 3.98 10.91
N TYR A 5 -14.57 3.79 9.61
CA TYR A 5 -13.40 3.09 9.08
C TYR A 5 -12.12 3.87 9.43
N ALA A 6 -11.20 3.21 10.09
CA ALA A 6 -9.98 3.85 10.59
C ALA A 6 -8.95 4.08 9.48
N THR A 7 -8.27 5.22 9.53
CA THR A 7 -7.21 5.55 8.57
C THR A 7 -6.13 4.47 8.42
N PRO A 8 -5.62 3.86 9.51
CA PRO A 8 -4.64 2.76 9.37
C PRO A 8 -5.17 1.57 8.58
N CYS A 9 -6.46 1.27 8.66
CA CYS A 9 -7.06 0.19 7.90
C CYS A 9 -7.12 0.54 6.40
N MET A 10 -7.44 1.78 6.07
CA MET A 10 -7.43 2.27 4.69
C MET A 10 -6.02 2.20 4.10
N VAL A 11 -5.01 2.59 4.85
CA VAL A 11 -3.61 2.51 4.45
C VAL A 11 -3.21 1.07 4.18
N ALA A 12 -3.56 0.13 5.05
CA ALA A 12 -3.27 -1.29 4.87
C ALA A 12 -3.91 -1.82 3.57
N LEU A 13 -5.12 -1.40 3.27
CA LEU A 13 -5.83 -1.79 2.06
C LEU A 13 -5.13 -1.24 0.81
N MET A 14 -4.67 0.00 0.86
CA MET A 14 -3.91 0.64 -0.23
C MET A 14 -2.57 -0.07 -0.46
N GLU A 15 -1.86 -0.44 0.60
CA GLU A 15 -0.60 -1.19 0.50
C GLU A 15 -0.84 -2.58 -0.10
N GLY A 16 -1.92 -3.24 0.28
CA GLY A 16 -2.31 -4.53 -0.30
C GLY A 16 -2.58 -4.43 -1.78
N ALA A 17 -3.28 -3.39 -2.22
CA ALA A 17 -3.55 -3.13 -3.63
C ALA A 17 -2.26 -2.89 -4.42
N ALA A 18 -1.30 -2.17 -3.85
CA ALA A 18 0.01 -1.95 -4.46
C ALA A 18 0.78 -3.26 -4.61
N CYS A 19 0.78 -4.11 -3.60
CA CYS A 19 1.42 -5.43 -3.66
C CYS A 19 0.80 -6.31 -4.75
N GLU A 20 -0.52 -6.35 -4.85
CA GLU A 20 -1.22 -7.11 -5.89
C GLU A 20 -0.88 -6.62 -7.29
N ALA A 21 -0.76 -5.30 -7.47
CA ALA A 21 -0.51 -4.70 -8.78
C ALA A 21 0.81 -5.18 -9.40
N ILE A 22 1.79 -5.58 -8.61
CA ILE A 22 3.13 -5.96 -9.07
C ILE A 22 3.53 -7.39 -8.73
N ALA A 23 2.66 -8.15 -8.08
CA ALA A 23 2.98 -9.50 -7.57
C ALA A 23 3.53 -10.42 -8.66
N GLN A 24 2.95 -10.39 -9.86
CA GLN A 24 3.34 -11.26 -10.95
C GLN A 24 4.65 -10.85 -11.63
N CYS A 25 5.15 -9.66 -11.35
CA CYS A 25 6.40 -9.14 -11.92
C CYS A 25 7.63 -9.49 -11.09
N LEU A 26 7.43 -10.07 -9.91
CA LEU A 26 8.50 -10.42 -8.98
C LEU A 26 8.90 -11.88 -9.11
N SER A 27 10.19 -12.18 -8.93
CA SER A 27 10.67 -13.55 -8.82
C SER A 27 10.40 -14.11 -7.42
N ASP A 28 10.56 -15.42 -7.23
CA ASP A 28 10.31 -16.09 -5.95
C ASP A 28 11.19 -15.59 -4.81
N SER A 29 12.40 -15.08 -5.14
CA SER A 29 13.33 -14.54 -4.14
C SER A 29 13.09 -13.07 -3.82
N GLN A 30 12.20 -12.43 -4.54
CA GLN A 30 11.92 -11.00 -4.41
C GLN A 30 10.58 -10.72 -3.75
N THR A 31 10.54 -9.61 -3.03
CA THR A 31 9.30 -9.00 -2.55
C THR A 31 9.50 -7.49 -2.55
N THR A 32 8.53 -6.75 -2.08
CA THR A 32 8.66 -5.30 -1.91
C THR A 32 8.34 -4.91 -0.48
N VAL A 33 8.95 -3.83 -0.04
CA VAL A 33 8.63 -3.20 1.24
C VAL A 33 8.21 -1.76 0.99
N GLY A 34 7.23 -1.29 1.76
CA GLY A 34 6.78 0.10 1.71
C GLY A 34 7.81 1.01 2.35
N THR A 35 8.16 2.10 1.69
CA THR A 35 9.16 3.06 2.17
C THR A 35 8.63 4.46 2.37
N ALA A 36 7.54 4.81 1.69
CA ALA A 36 6.94 6.14 1.83
C ALA A 36 5.44 6.07 1.55
N LEU A 37 4.71 6.89 2.25
CA LEU A 37 3.26 6.97 2.11
C LEU A 37 2.82 8.40 2.40
N ASN A 38 2.09 8.99 1.47
CA ASN A 38 1.53 10.33 1.63
C ASN A 38 0.07 10.29 1.23
N ILE A 39 -0.80 10.19 2.23
CA ILE A 39 -2.22 9.85 2.05
C ILE A 39 -3.10 10.91 2.69
N GLU A 40 -4.21 11.24 2.02
CA GLU A 40 -5.29 12.01 2.61
C GLU A 40 -6.51 11.10 2.75
N HIS A 41 -7.13 11.11 3.92
CA HIS A 41 -8.39 10.42 4.20
C HIS A 41 -9.49 11.49 4.17
N ILE A 42 -10.21 11.58 3.07
CA ILE A 42 -11.05 12.72 2.75
C ILE A 42 -12.53 12.56 3.13
N SER A 43 -12.98 11.33 3.38
CA SER A 43 -14.37 11.05 3.71
C SER A 43 -14.47 9.88 4.68
N ALA A 44 -15.32 10.02 5.70
CA ALA A 44 -15.55 8.96 6.67
C ALA A 44 -16.48 7.88 6.10
N THR A 45 -16.23 6.62 6.45
CA THR A 45 -17.07 5.49 6.05
C THR A 45 -17.66 4.85 7.30
N PRO A 46 -19.00 4.78 7.41
CA PRO A 46 -19.64 4.11 8.54
C PRO A 46 -19.47 2.60 8.46
N VAL A 47 -19.59 1.95 9.62
CA VAL A 47 -19.62 0.49 9.71
C VAL A 47 -20.75 -0.05 8.84
N GLY A 48 -20.44 -1.09 8.05
CA GLY A 48 -21.43 -1.76 7.19
C GLY A 48 -21.25 -1.52 5.71
N LEU A 49 -20.52 -0.48 5.30
CA LEU A 49 -20.19 -0.28 3.89
C LEU A 49 -18.90 -1.02 3.52
N GLU A 50 -18.88 -1.58 2.33
CA GLU A 50 -17.68 -2.20 1.79
C GLU A 50 -16.68 -1.14 1.34
N VAL A 51 -15.40 -1.44 1.52
CA VAL A 51 -14.29 -0.58 1.15
C VAL A 51 -13.35 -1.35 0.23
N HIS A 52 -12.86 -0.70 -0.82
CA HIS A 52 -11.83 -1.27 -1.68
C HIS A 52 -10.79 -0.20 -2.03
N ALA A 53 -9.64 -0.65 -2.48
CA ALA A 53 -8.58 0.25 -2.93
C ALA A 53 -8.03 -0.20 -4.27
N THR A 54 -7.50 0.78 -5.01
CA THR A 54 -6.78 0.56 -6.25
C THR A 54 -5.39 1.16 -6.13
N ALA A 55 -4.46 0.58 -6.87
CA ALA A 55 -3.10 1.10 -6.97
C ALA A 55 -2.68 1.08 -8.44
N GLU A 56 -2.12 2.20 -8.89
CA GLU A 56 -1.62 2.35 -10.25
C GLU A 56 -0.15 2.73 -10.18
N VAL A 57 0.69 1.99 -10.90
CA VAL A 57 2.11 2.32 -11.01
C VAL A 57 2.24 3.59 -11.85
N THR A 58 2.85 4.61 -11.28
CA THR A 58 3.05 5.90 -11.95
C THR A 58 4.50 6.18 -12.29
N ASP A 59 5.44 5.49 -11.64
CA ASP A 59 6.86 5.65 -11.92
C ASP A 59 7.64 4.42 -11.47
N ILE A 60 8.68 4.07 -12.21
CA ILE A 60 9.64 3.03 -11.85
C ILE A 60 11.04 3.59 -12.05
N GLU A 61 11.81 3.64 -10.99
CA GLU A 61 13.19 4.11 -11.02
C GLU A 61 14.09 3.10 -10.31
N GLY A 62 14.77 2.28 -11.10
CA GLY A 62 15.54 1.16 -10.55
C GLY A 62 14.63 0.18 -9.83
N LYS A 63 14.87 0.00 -8.52
CA LYS A 63 14.06 -0.88 -7.67
C LYS A 63 12.92 -0.16 -6.96
N VAL A 64 12.81 1.13 -7.16
CA VAL A 64 11.78 1.96 -6.51
C VAL A 64 10.56 2.08 -7.42
N ILE A 65 9.42 1.69 -6.91
CA ILE A 65 8.14 1.76 -7.61
C ILE A 65 7.26 2.76 -6.90
N THR A 66 6.74 3.73 -7.64
CA THR A 66 5.80 4.73 -7.13
C THR A 66 4.39 4.41 -7.63
N PHE A 67 3.44 4.49 -6.73
CA PHE A 67 2.03 4.23 -7.02
C PHE A 67 1.19 5.47 -6.69
N THR A 68 0.14 5.67 -7.46
CA THR A 68 -1.03 6.42 -7.02
C THR A 68 -2.00 5.41 -6.41
N VAL A 69 -2.44 5.66 -5.20
CA VAL A 69 -3.38 4.79 -4.48
C VAL A 69 -4.66 5.54 -4.18
N THR A 70 -5.79 4.84 -4.28
CA THR A 70 -7.10 5.43 -4.06
C THR A 70 -7.97 4.41 -3.33
N ALA A 71 -8.73 4.86 -2.36
CA ALA A 71 -9.69 4.02 -1.64
C ALA A 71 -11.11 4.56 -1.83
N PHE A 72 -12.05 3.64 -1.86
CA PHE A 72 -13.47 3.91 -2.10
C PHE A 72 -14.33 3.16 -1.11
N ASP A 73 -15.43 3.76 -0.69
CA ASP A 73 -16.56 3.01 -0.16
C ASP A 73 -17.66 2.91 -1.25
N GLU A 74 -18.83 2.42 -0.89
CA GLU A 74 -19.92 2.24 -1.86
C GLU A 74 -20.48 3.55 -2.41
N THR A 75 -20.16 4.67 -1.78
CA THR A 75 -20.68 6.00 -2.18
C THR A 75 -19.67 6.83 -2.96
N GLY A 76 -18.39 6.44 -2.97
CA GLY A 76 -17.36 7.17 -3.70
C GLY A 76 -16.00 7.10 -3.05
N GLU A 77 -15.12 8.01 -3.47
CA GLU A 77 -13.75 8.06 -2.98
C GLU A 77 -13.69 8.51 -1.53
N ILE A 78 -12.90 7.79 -0.72
CA ILE A 78 -12.70 8.14 0.69
C ILE A 78 -11.27 8.56 1.01
N GLY A 79 -10.33 8.27 0.12
CA GLY A 79 -8.93 8.66 0.32
C GLY A 79 -8.08 8.43 -0.91
N HIS A 80 -6.95 9.12 -0.95
CA HIS A 80 -5.99 9.00 -2.06
C HIS A 80 -4.62 9.46 -1.63
N GLY A 81 -3.63 9.14 -2.46
CA GLY A 81 -2.28 9.63 -2.25
C GLY A 81 -1.26 8.89 -3.07
N THR A 82 -0.02 9.00 -2.63
CA THR A 82 1.13 8.35 -3.25
C THR A 82 1.78 7.36 -2.28
N HIS A 83 2.34 6.30 -2.85
CA HIS A 83 2.98 5.24 -2.09
C HIS A 83 4.20 4.75 -2.85
N LYS A 84 5.31 4.56 -2.14
CA LYS A 84 6.53 4.01 -2.73
C LYS A 84 6.88 2.69 -2.08
N ARG A 85 7.29 1.74 -2.91
CA ARG A 85 7.77 0.44 -2.48
C ARG A 85 9.12 0.17 -3.15
N VAL A 86 9.95 -0.61 -2.49
CA VAL A 86 11.27 -0.98 -3.01
C VAL A 86 11.32 -2.49 -3.16
N ILE A 87 11.77 -2.95 -4.32
CA ILE A 87 12.01 -4.38 -4.57
C ILE A 87 13.25 -4.80 -3.80
N ILE A 88 13.12 -5.86 -3.03
CA ILE A 88 14.22 -6.39 -2.21
C ILE A 88 14.34 -7.90 -2.42
N ASN A 89 15.53 -8.42 -2.13
CA ASN A 89 15.73 -9.85 -1.97
C ASN A 89 15.31 -10.21 -0.54
N SER A 90 14.33 -11.09 -0.40
CA SER A 90 13.70 -11.40 0.88
C SER A 90 14.71 -11.87 1.93
N GLN A 91 15.60 -12.79 1.55
CA GLN A 91 16.59 -13.36 2.46
C GLN A 91 17.62 -12.33 2.91
N LYS A 92 18.18 -11.60 1.95
CA LYS A 92 19.17 -10.57 2.26
C LYS A 92 18.61 -9.45 3.13
N PHE A 93 17.37 -9.09 2.87
CA PHE A 93 16.68 -8.06 3.65
C PHE A 93 16.49 -8.49 5.10
N LEU A 94 16.05 -9.73 5.33
CA LEU A 94 15.88 -10.28 6.67
C LEU A 94 17.20 -10.39 7.40
N GLU A 95 18.26 -10.87 6.74
CA GLU A 95 19.60 -10.98 7.33
C GLU A 95 20.09 -9.61 7.82
N LYS A 96 19.93 -8.58 6.98
CA LYS A 96 20.34 -7.22 7.35
C LYS A 96 19.54 -6.69 8.53
N ALA A 97 18.24 -6.93 8.54
CA ALA A 97 17.36 -6.49 9.63
C ALA A 97 17.73 -7.16 10.96
N TYR A 98 17.95 -8.48 10.94
CA TYR A 98 18.32 -9.24 12.13
C TYR A 98 19.73 -8.97 12.64
N ASN A 99 20.61 -8.43 11.80
CA ASN A 99 21.94 -8.00 12.25
C ASN A 99 21.87 -6.84 13.27
N LYS A 100 20.73 -6.20 13.44
CA LYS A 100 20.54 -5.19 14.48
C LYS A 100 20.42 -5.79 15.89
N LEU A 101 20.14 -7.07 15.96
CA LEU A 101 20.08 -7.77 17.24
C LEU A 101 21.49 -8.06 17.75
#